data_40083e05e6f471d1313141ed970f0d1c
#
_entry.id   40083e05e6f471d1313141ed970f0d1c
#
_cell.length_a   1.000
_cell.length_b   1.000
_cell.length_c   1.000
_cell.angle_alpha   90.00
_cell.angle_beta   90.00
_cell.angle_gamma   90.00
#
_symmetry.space_group_name_H-M   'P 1'
#
loop_
_entity.id
_entity.type
_entity.pdbx_description
1 polymer ?
#
loop_
_entity_poly.entity_id
_entity_poly.type
_entity_poly.pdbx_seq_one_letter_code
_entity_poly.pdbx_strand_id
1 'polypeptide(L)'
;MSENVNHTIEEVLENAKKSNRRADLKLIRRAYDFAKSKHGEQLRRSGEPYIIHPVQVAYILSTLGLDESTICAALLHDVIEDTDVTLQDLSKEFSPEIAEMVDGVTKLGKLNYTSEQEQQVENYRKMFLAMGKDIRVILIKLADRLHNMRTLKYLARDRQIANARETMDLYAPLANRLGMYSLKWELEDLSFKYLYPEEYRELVEGIDKKREERLKFIDQIMDEIRVQLKKQKIEAEITGRAKHLYSIFRKMQRDNKTLDQIYDLFALRIIVNSVKDCYAALGVVHELYNPMPGRFKDYISVPKPNMYQSLHTTLIGPKGTPF
;
A
#
# COMPACT_ATOMS: atom_id res chain seq x y z
N MET A 1 13.67 -0.05 7.34
CA MET A 1 12.96 -1.07 6.54
C MET A 1 12.50 -2.15 7.49
N SER A 2 11.20 -2.44 7.59
CA SER A 2 10.71 -3.55 8.37
C SER A 2 11.27 -4.84 7.78
N GLU A 3 12.01 -5.61 8.59
CA GLU A 3 12.30 -7.00 8.31
C GLU A 3 10.99 -7.68 7.88
N ASN A 4 11.07 -8.66 6.98
CA ASN A 4 9.92 -9.48 6.58
C ASN A 4 9.36 -10.17 7.84
N VAL A 5 8.46 -9.52 8.53
CA VAL A 5 7.70 -10.13 9.62
C VAL A 5 6.64 -10.99 8.95
N ASN A 6 6.75 -12.30 9.10
CA ASN A 6 5.73 -13.23 8.64
C ASN A 6 4.54 -13.16 9.59
N HIS A 7 3.46 -12.53 9.13
CA HIS A 7 2.20 -12.46 9.87
C HIS A 7 1.52 -13.82 9.92
N THR A 8 0.78 -14.03 10.99
CA THR A 8 0.08 -15.28 11.26
C THR A 8 -1.41 -15.20 10.87
N ILE A 9 -2.06 -16.36 10.76
CA ILE A 9 -3.52 -16.37 10.53
C ILE A 9 -4.28 -15.77 11.72
N GLU A 10 -3.75 -15.85 12.93
CA GLU A 10 -4.32 -15.23 14.12
C GLU A 10 -4.43 -13.72 13.98
N GLU A 11 -3.39 -13.07 13.44
CA GLU A 11 -3.40 -11.63 13.17
C GLU A 11 -4.41 -11.25 12.08
N VAL A 12 -4.58 -12.09 11.05
CA VAL A 12 -5.63 -11.91 10.03
C VAL A 12 -7.02 -11.93 10.64
N LEU A 13 -7.28 -12.92 11.52
CA LEU A 13 -8.56 -13.06 12.23
C LEU A 13 -8.81 -11.88 13.17
N GLU A 14 -7.78 -11.41 13.86
CA GLU A 14 -7.88 -10.26 14.75
C GLU A 14 -8.23 -8.98 13.99
N ASN A 15 -7.58 -8.73 12.85
CA ASN A 15 -7.85 -7.59 11.98
C ASN A 15 -9.28 -7.65 11.40
N ALA A 16 -9.70 -8.82 10.91
CA ALA A 16 -11.06 -9.03 10.40
C ALA A 16 -12.11 -8.73 11.49
N LYS A 17 -11.89 -9.21 12.72
CA LYS A 17 -12.77 -8.95 13.87
C LYS A 17 -12.79 -7.48 14.26
N LYS A 18 -11.65 -6.77 14.20
CA LYS A 18 -11.57 -5.32 14.49
C LYS A 18 -12.36 -4.51 13.46
N SER A 19 -12.26 -4.87 12.19
CA SER A 19 -12.93 -4.17 11.08
C SER A 19 -14.43 -4.48 11.06
N ASN A 20 -14.82 -5.73 11.28
CA ASN A 20 -16.22 -6.16 11.32
C ASN A 20 -16.45 -7.15 12.47
N ARG A 21 -17.14 -6.72 13.52
CA ARG A 21 -17.47 -7.58 14.68
C ARG A 21 -18.33 -8.78 14.32
N ARG A 22 -19.03 -8.77 13.17
CA ARG A 22 -19.89 -9.85 12.67
C ARG A 22 -19.20 -10.74 11.63
N ALA A 23 -17.91 -10.51 11.34
CA ALA A 23 -17.17 -11.33 10.36
C ALA A 23 -17.19 -12.81 10.76
N ASP A 24 -17.39 -13.67 9.78
CA ASP A 24 -17.31 -15.14 9.99
C ASP A 24 -15.85 -15.60 10.07
N LEU A 25 -15.31 -15.52 11.30
CA LEU A 25 -13.95 -15.97 11.58
C LEU A 25 -13.75 -17.48 11.36
N LYS A 26 -14.82 -18.28 11.47
CA LYS A 26 -14.75 -19.74 11.23
C LYS A 26 -14.56 -20.02 9.74
N LEU A 27 -15.23 -19.25 8.88
CA LEU A 27 -15.05 -19.33 7.44
C LEU A 27 -13.61 -19.01 7.03
N ILE A 28 -13.04 -17.92 7.56
CA ILE A 28 -11.64 -17.54 7.30
C ILE A 28 -10.68 -18.63 7.76
N ARG A 29 -10.88 -19.18 8.97
CA ARG A 29 -10.06 -20.30 9.49
C ARG A 29 -10.15 -21.52 8.58
N ARG A 30 -11.36 -21.89 8.16
CA ARG A 30 -11.58 -23.01 7.25
C ARG A 30 -10.88 -22.81 5.91
N ALA A 31 -10.90 -21.60 5.34
CA ALA A 31 -10.18 -21.29 4.11
C ALA A 31 -8.66 -21.45 4.27
N TYR A 32 -8.11 -21.00 5.40
CA TYR A 32 -6.70 -21.21 5.71
C TYR A 32 -6.34 -22.70 5.84
N ASP A 33 -7.11 -23.45 6.62
CA ASP A 33 -6.84 -24.87 6.85
C ASP A 33 -6.94 -25.66 5.54
N PHE A 34 -7.91 -25.32 4.68
CA PHE A 34 -8.06 -25.89 3.35
C PHE A 34 -6.85 -25.58 2.47
N ALA A 35 -6.47 -24.30 2.32
CA ALA A 35 -5.31 -23.90 1.53
C ALA A 35 -4.02 -24.57 2.04
N LYS A 36 -3.81 -24.61 3.36
CA LYS A 36 -2.66 -25.26 4.00
C LYS A 36 -2.61 -26.77 3.68
N SER A 37 -3.75 -27.46 3.74
CA SER A 37 -3.83 -28.88 3.42
C SER A 37 -3.56 -29.16 1.95
N LYS A 38 -4.00 -28.28 1.04
CA LYS A 38 -3.84 -28.48 -0.42
C LYS A 38 -2.44 -28.14 -0.91
N HIS A 39 -1.81 -27.10 -0.38
CA HIS A 39 -0.41 -26.80 -0.67
C HIS A 39 0.57 -27.77 0.01
N GLY A 40 0.17 -28.42 1.11
CA GLY A 40 0.95 -29.46 1.77
C GLY A 40 2.39 -29.03 2.08
N GLU A 41 3.36 -29.76 1.55
CA GLU A 41 4.80 -29.53 1.73
C GLU A 41 5.41 -28.62 0.64
N GLN A 42 4.60 -27.98 -0.20
CA GLN A 42 5.12 -27.07 -1.23
C GLN A 42 5.94 -25.94 -0.57
N LEU A 43 7.10 -25.65 -1.18
CA LEU A 43 7.98 -24.57 -0.74
C LEU A 43 8.06 -23.46 -1.80
N ARG A 44 8.17 -22.22 -1.33
CA ARG A 44 8.52 -21.09 -2.17
C ARG A 44 10.02 -21.10 -2.52
N ARG A 45 10.43 -20.26 -3.46
CA ARG A 45 11.85 -20.06 -3.80
C ARG A 45 12.70 -19.54 -2.64
N SER A 46 12.07 -18.95 -1.63
CA SER A 46 12.72 -18.57 -0.36
C SER A 46 13.06 -19.75 0.54
N GLY A 47 12.53 -20.96 0.25
CA GLY A 47 12.62 -22.15 1.10
C GLY A 47 11.53 -22.20 2.18
N GLU A 48 10.66 -21.20 2.27
CA GLU A 48 9.55 -21.16 3.24
C GLU A 48 8.34 -21.95 2.75
N PRO A 49 7.49 -22.49 3.67
CA PRO A 49 6.22 -23.14 3.31
C PRO A 49 5.34 -22.21 2.46
N TYR A 50 4.73 -22.76 1.40
CA TYR A 50 3.95 -21.99 0.44
C TYR A 50 2.81 -21.22 1.10
N ILE A 51 2.15 -21.80 2.11
CA ILE A 51 1.01 -21.21 2.82
C ILE A 51 1.30 -19.82 3.40
N ILE A 52 2.57 -19.48 3.65
CA ILE A 52 2.95 -18.15 4.16
C ILE A 52 2.48 -17.08 3.18
N HIS A 53 2.61 -17.31 1.86
CA HIS A 53 2.21 -16.32 0.86
C HIS A 53 0.73 -15.95 0.91
N PRO A 54 -0.23 -16.88 0.79
CA PRO A 54 -1.65 -16.56 0.92
C PRO A 54 -2.01 -15.88 2.24
N VAL A 55 -1.35 -16.26 3.35
CA VAL A 55 -1.55 -15.60 4.65
C VAL A 55 -1.10 -14.14 4.61
N GLN A 56 0.06 -13.84 4.00
CA GLN A 56 0.52 -12.44 3.87
C GLN A 56 -0.41 -11.61 2.98
N VAL A 57 -0.91 -12.19 1.88
CA VAL A 57 -1.90 -11.52 1.00
C VAL A 57 -3.19 -11.23 1.78
N ALA A 58 -3.71 -12.22 2.51
CA ALA A 58 -4.89 -12.07 3.35
C ALA A 58 -4.67 -11.04 4.48
N TYR A 59 -3.47 -11.01 5.08
CA TYR A 59 -3.11 -10.01 6.09
C TYR A 59 -3.17 -8.59 5.52
N ILE A 60 -2.57 -8.34 4.35
CA ILE A 60 -2.63 -7.03 3.69
C ILE A 60 -4.09 -6.58 3.51
N LEU A 61 -4.95 -7.47 3.01
CA LEU A 61 -6.36 -7.16 2.78
C LEU A 61 -7.15 -6.96 4.08
N SER A 62 -6.83 -7.73 5.13
CA SER A 62 -7.46 -7.57 6.45
C SER A 62 -7.14 -6.22 7.10
N THR A 63 -5.91 -5.69 6.89
CA THR A 63 -5.54 -4.33 7.36
C THR A 63 -6.26 -3.22 6.61
N LEU A 64 -6.76 -3.51 5.41
CA LEU A 64 -7.58 -2.59 4.61
C LEU A 64 -9.08 -2.65 4.98
N GLY A 65 -9.46 -3.56 5.88
CA GLY A 65 -10.82 -3.69 6.37
C GLY A 65 -11.79 -4.35 5.37
N LEU A 66 -11.29 -5.22 4.48
CA LEU A 66 -12.12 -5.94 3.52
C LEU A 66 -12.93 -7.05 4.19
N ASP A 67 -13.99 -7.49 3.49
CA ASP A 67 -14.93 -8.50 3.98
C ASP A 67 -14.30 -9.90 4.05
N GLU A 68 -14.97 -10.80 4.77
CA GLU A 68 -14.55 -12.18 4.98
C GLU A 68 -14.45 -12.98 3.68
N SER A 69 -15.35 -12.77 2.70
CA SER A 69 -15.30 -13.45 1.40
C SER A 69 -14.04 -13.09 0.62
N THR A 70 -13.63 -11.81 0.65
CA THR A 70 -12.39 -11.34 0.03
C THR A 70 -11.15 -11.92 0.72
N ILE A 71 -11.14 -11.97 2.06
CA ILE A 71 -10.04 -12.57 2.83
C ILE A 71 -9.93 -14.06 2.54
N CYS A 72 -11.05 -14.79 2.46
CA CYS A 72 -11.07 -16.19 2.08
C CYS A 72 -10.55 -16.41 0.65
N ALA A 73 -11.01 -15.61 -0.31
CA ALA A 73 -10.52 -15.67 -1.68
C ALA A 73 -9.00 -15.40 -1.76
N ALA A 74 -8.47 -14.50 -0.93
CA ALA A 74 -7.04 -14.26 -0.84
C ALA A 74 -6.26 -15.45 -0.26
N LEU A 75 -6.81 -16.17 0.72
CA LEU A 75 -6.20 -17.39 1.25
C LEU A 75 -6.20 -18.54 0.23
N LEU A 76 -7.14 -18.54 -0.70
CA LEU A 76 -7.38 -19.59 -1.67
C LEU A 76 -6.88 -19.27 -3.09
N HIS A 77 -6.33 -18.06 -3.34
CA HIS A 77 -6.13 -17.53 -4.69
C HIS A 77 -5.22 -18.38 -5.58
N ASP A 78 -4.21 -19.07 -5.01
CA ASP A 78 -3.27 -19.91 -5.74
C ASP A 78 -3.69 -21.39 -5.76
N VAL A 79 -4.72 -21.81 -5.00
CA VAL A 79 -5.08 -23.21 -4.85
C VAL A 79 -5.49 -23.86 -6.19
N ILE A 80 -6.19 -23.11 -7.08
CA ILE A 80 -6.57 -23.62 -8.41
C ILE A 80 -5.35 -23.70 -9.35
N GLU A 81 -4.35 -22.82 -9.19
CA GLU A 81 -3.19 -22.79 -10.07
C GLU A 81 -2.15 -23.84 -9.70
N ASP A 82 -1.95 -24.05 -8.42
CA ASP A 82 -0.83 -24.81 -7.87
C ASP A 82 -1.22 -26.18 -7.29
N THR A 83 -2.52 -26.56 -7.33
CA THR A 83 -3.01 -27.84 -6.82
C THR A 83 -4.08 -28.46 -7.74
N ASP A 84 -4.58 -29.65 -7.39
CA ASP A 84 -5.62 -30.37 -8.15
C ASP A 84 -7.06 -29.87 -7.87
N VAL A 85 -7.22 -28.81 -7.10
CA VAL A 85 -8.53 -28.25 -6.72
C VAL A 85 -9.15 -27.53 -7.91
N THR A 86 -10.40 -27.88 -8.20
CA THR A 86 -11.18 -27.25 -9.28
C THR A 86 -12.02 -26.08 -8.77
N LEU A 87 -12.47 -25.22 -9.70
CA LEU A 87 -13.43 -24.16 -9.40
C LEU A 87 -14.72 -24.70 -8.78
N GLN A 88 -15.18 -25.89 -9.26
CA GLN A 88 -16.38 -26.54 -8.74
C GLN A 88 -16.19 -26.99 -7.29
N ASP A 89 -15.01 -27.48 -6.93
CA ASP A 89 -14.70 -27.88 -5.56
C ASP A 89 -14.73 -26.68 -4.62
N LEU A 90 -14.13 -25.56 -5.00
CA LEU A 90 -14.18 -24.33 -4.21
C LEU A 90 -15.60 -23.79 -4.06
N SER A 91 -16.40 -23.84 -5.13
CA SER A 91 -17.79 -23.39 -5.09
C SER A 91 -18.66 -24.23 -4.15
N LYS A 92 -18.42 -25.55 -4.07
CA LYS A 92 -19.12 -26.48 -3.15
C LYS A 92 -18.65 -26.32 -1.72
N GLU A 93 -17.33 -26.18 -1.52
CA GLU A 93 -16.72 -26.14 -0.19
C GLU A 93 -16.97 -24.79 0.50
N PHE A 94 -16.94 -23.69 -0.23
CA PHE A 94 -17.08 -22.34 0.33
C PHE A 94 -18.33 -21.62 -0.19
N SER A 95 -18.24 -21.00 -1.36
CA SER A 95 -19.39 -20.39 -2.04
C SER A 95 -19.06 -20.10 -3.50
N PRO A 96 -20.08 -19.94 -4.37
CA PRO A 96 -19.87 -19.47 -5.74
C PRO A 96 -19.15 -18.13 -5.80
N GLU A 97 -19.46 -17.19 -4.89
CA GLU A 97 -18.84 -15.87 -4.80
C GLU A 97 -17.32 -15.96 -4.57
N ILE A 98 -16.87 -16.75 -3.59
CA ILE A 98 -15.45 -16.95 -3.29
C ILE A 98 -14.76 -17.62 -4.47
N ALA A 99 -15.37 -18.65 -5.05
CA ALA A 99 -14.83 -19.39 -6.19
C ALA A 99 -14.67 -18.48 -7.43
N GLU A 100 -15.65 -17.61 -7.72
CA GLU A 100 -15.58 -16.65 -8.83
C GLU A 100 -14.46 -15.61 -8.63
N MET A 101 -14.24 -15.12 -7.40
CA MET A 101 -13.13 -14.23 -7.10
C MET A 101 -11.78 -14.91 -7.33
N VAL A 102 -11.61 -16.17 -6.87
CA VAL A 102 -10.37 -16.94 -7.09
C VAL A 102 -10.14 -17.17 -8.58
N ASP A 103 -11.15 -17.59 -9.33
CA ASP A 103 -11.08 -17.77 -10.80
C ASP A 103 -10.68 -16.45 -11.51
N GLY A 104 -11.25 -15.34 -11.05
CA GLY A 104 -10.91 -14.00 -11.55
C GLY A 104 -9.42 -13.65 -11.36
N VAL A 105 -8.86 -13.92 -10.18
CA VAL A 105 -7.43 -13.69 -9.88
C VAL A 105 -6.55 -14.58 -10.74
N THR A 106 -6.87 -15.87 -10.86
CA THR A 106 -6.17 -16.86 -11.69
C THR A 106 -6.13 -16.42 -13.16
N LYS A 107 -7.27 -16.01 -13.72
CA LYS A 107 -7.35 -15.54 -15.13
C LYS A 107 -6.53 -14.30 -15.41
N LEU A 108 -6.35 -13.42 -14.43
CA LEU A 108 -5.46 -12.27 -14.54
C LEU A 108 -3.98 -12.65 -14.55
N GLY A 109 -3.60 -13.80 -13.98
CA GLY A 109 -2.23 -14.30 -13.92
C GLY A 109 -1.75 -14.99 -15.22
N LYS A 110 -2.67 -15.63 -15.97
CA LYS A 110 -2.33 -16.47 -17.14
C LYS A 110 -2.40 -15.68 -18.46
N LEU A 111 -1.32 -14.99 -18.80
CA LEU A 111 -1.25 -14.24 -20.04
C LEU A 111 0.03 -14.55 -20.82
N ASN A 112 -0.11 -15.14 -22.02
CA ASN A 112 0.96 -15.34 -22.99
C ASN A 112 0.91 -14.22 -24.02
N TYR A 113 2.04 -13.54 -24.27
CA TYR A 113 2.12 -12.36 -25.12
C TYR A 113 3.18 -12.49 -26.20
N THR A 114 2.95 -11.79 -27.33
CA THR A 114 3.85 -11.76 -28.48
C THR A 114 4.72 -10.52 -28.53
N SER A 115 4.35 -9.42 -27.84
CA SER A 115 5.17 -8.20 -27.72
C SER A 115 4.91 -7.44 -26.41
N GLU A 116 5.88 -6.63 -25.92
CA GLU A 116 5.76 -5.84 -24.68
C GLU A 116 4.64 -4.78 -24.75
N GLN A 117 4.42 -4.16 -25.91
CA GLN A 117 3.39 -3.12 -26.07
C GLN A 117 1.98 -3.69 -26.13
N GLU A 118 1.78 -4.79 -26.88
CA GLU A 118 0.50 -5.51 -26.91
C GLU A 118 0.16 -6.08 -25.53
N GLN A 119 1.17 -6.53 -24.80
CA GLN A 119 1.07 -7.01 -23.44
C GLN A 119 0.47 -5.97 -22.50
N GLN A 120 0.96 -4.73 -22.51
CA GLN A 120 0.45 -3.67 -21.64
C GLN A 120 -1.02 -3.34 -21.92
N VAL A 121 -1.39 -3.17 -23.19
CA VAL A 121 -2.77 -2.84 -23.59
C VAL A 121 -3.74 -3.94 -23.18
N GLU A 122 -3.40 -5.19 -23.42
CA GLU A 122 -4.27 -6.33 -23.11
C GLU A 122 -4.35 -6.57 -21.59
N ASN A 123 -3.27 -6.34 -20.84
CA ASN A 123 -3.28 -6.35 -19.38
C ASN A 123 -4.26 -5.31 -18.83
N TYR A 124 -4.19 -4.07 -19.29
CA TYR A 124 -5.13 -3.03 -18.91
C TYR A 124 -6.57 -3.43 -19.24
N ARG A 125 -6.82 -3.92 -20.46
CA ARG A 125 -8.15 -4.34 -20.89
C ARG A 125 -8.73 -5.43 -19.98
N LYS A 126 -7.97 -6.47 -19.67
CA LYS A 126 -8.42 -7.58 -18.80
C LYS A 126 -8.61 -7.14 -17.36
N MET A 127 -7.74 -6.28 -16.85
CA MET A 127 -7.93 -5.69 -15.53
C MET A 127 -9.21 -4.85 -15.46
N PHE A 128 -9.50 -4.04 -16.49
CA PHE A 128 -10.76 -3.28 -16.55
C PHE A 128 -11.99 -4.20 -16.67
N LEU A 129 -11.90 -5.28 -17.43
CA LEU A 129 -12.98 -6.25 -17.52
C LEU A 129 -13.22 -7.00 -16.20
N ALA A 130 -12.16 -7.36 -15.48
CA ALA A 130 -12.25 -7.96 -14.15
C ALA A 130 -12.83 -6.98 -13.13
N MET A 131 -12.42 -5.70 -13.15
CA MET A 131 -12.99 -4.63 -12.31
C MET A 131 -14.48 -4.44 -12.56
N GLY A 132 -14.93 -4.57 -13.82
CA GLY A 132 -16.34 -4.47 -14.18
C GLY A 132 -17.21 -5.61 -13.63
N LYS A 133 -16.60 -6.76 -13.32
CA LYS A 133 -17.27 -7.89 -12.69
C LYS A 133 -17.23 -7.79 -11.16
N ASP A 134 -16.04 -7.73 -10.58
CA ASP A 134 -15.84 -7.61 -9.15
C ASP A 134 -14.50 -6.91 -8.86
N ILE A 135 -14.54 -5.73 -8.24
CA ILE A 135 -13.35 -4.95 -7.90
C ILE A 135 -12.43 -5.67 -6.91
N ARG A 136 -12.99 -6.57 -6.08
CA ARG A 136 -12.23 -7.32 -5.07
C ARG A 136 -11.15 -8.20 -5.69
N VAL A 137 -11.37 -8.70 -6.91
CA VAL A 137 -10.37 -9.46 -7.69
C VAL A 137 -9.08 -8.64 -7.88
N ILE A 138 -9.23 -7.35 -8.21
CA ILE A 138 -8.07 -6.46 -8.37
C ILE A 138 -7.41 -6.14 -7.04
N LEU A 139 -8.19 -6.00 -5.96
CA LEU A 139 -7.63 -5.76 -4.62
C LEU A 139 -6.78 -6.95 -4.16
N ILE A 140 -7.26 -8.18 -4.39
CA ILE A 140 -6.49 -9.40 -4.12
C ILE A 140 -5.21 -9.41 -4.97
N LYS A 141 -5.30 -9.09 -6.28
CA LYS A 141 -4.13 -9.10 -7.17
C LYS A 141 -3.10 -8.03 -6.82
N LEU A 142 -3.53 -6.86 -6.33
CA LEU A 142 -2.62 -5.82 -5.81
C LEU A 142 -1.90 -6.27 -4.53
N ALA A 143 -2.60 -6.96 -3.62
CA ALA A 143 -2.00 -7.49 -2.40
C ALA A 143 -1.03 -8.65 -2.71
N ASP A 144 -1.39 -9.55 -3.63
CA ASP A 144 -0.51 -10.59 -4.17
C ASP A 144 0.77 -9.98 -4.76
N ARG A 145 0.62 -9.01 -5.67
CA ARG A 145 1.76 -8.29 -6.26
C ARG A 145 2.65 -7.65 -5.21
N LEU A 146 2.07 -7.02 -4.20
CA LEU A 146 2.84 -6.38 -3.13
C LEU A 146 3.68 -7.42 -2.36
N HIS A 147 3.09 -8.55 -1.99
CA HIS A 147 3.86 -9.59 -1.30
C HIS A 147 4.94 -10.21 -2.20
N ASN A 148 4.65 -10.42 -3.49
CA ASN A 148 5.64 -10.88 -4.46
C ASN A 148 6.81 -9.88 -4.60
N MET A 149 6.54 -8.58 -4.57
CA MET A 149 7.58 -7.54 -4.58
C MET A 149 8.43 -7.52 -3.30
N ARG A 150 7.83 -7.76 -2.13
CA ARG A 150 8.57 -7.90 -0.85
C ARG A 150 9.55 -9.08 -0.86
N THR A 151 9.21 -10.14 -1.58
CA THR A 151 10.02 -11.36 -1.68
C THR A 151 10.85 -11.45 -2.97
N LEU A 152 10.91 -10.38 -3.75
CA LEU A 152 11.52 -10.35 -5.09
C LEU A 152 13.03 -10.68 -5.08
N LYS A 153 13.71 -10.49 -3.96
CA LYS A 153 15.14 -10.80 -3.78
C LYS A 153 15.53 -12.26 -4.06
N TYR A 154 14.57 -13.18 -3.97
CA TYR A 154 14.80 -14.62 -4.22
C TYR A 154 14.70 -15.02 -5.70
N LEU A 155 14.39 -14.08 -6.60
CA LEU A 155 14.36 -14.30 -8.04
C LEU A 155 15.69 -13.94 -8.71
N ALA A 156 15.93 -14.50 -9.91
CA ALA A 156 17.05 -14.10 -10.77
C ALA A 156 16.91 -12.62 -11.21
N ARG A 157 18.04 -11.95 -11.45
CA ARG A 157 18.10 -10.50 -11.71
C ARG A 157 17.16 -10.04 -12.84
N ASP A 158 17.15 -10.78 -13.95
CA ASP A 158 16.30 -10.43 -15.11
C ASP A 158 14.81 -10.43 -14.74
N ARG A 159 14.39 -11.43 -13.94
CA ARG A 159 13.02 -11.52 -13.42
C ARG A 159 12.72 -10.43 -12.40
N GLN A 160 13.71 -10.04 -11.58
CA GLN A 160 13.55 -8.90 -10.66
C GLN A 160 13.23 -7.63 -11.43
N ILE A 161 14.00 -7.33 -12.48
CA ILE A 161 13.81 -6.13 -13.29
C ILE A 161 12.46 -6.16 -14.01
N ALA A 162 12.10 -7.28 -14.64
CA ALA A 162 10.83 -7.42 -15.35
C ALA A 162 9.62 -7.21 -14.43
N ASN A 163 9.61 -7.87 -13.26
CA ASN A 163 8.54 -7.70 -12.27
C ASN A 163 8.48 -6.29 -11.69
N ALA A 164 9.63 -5.66 -11.43
CA ALA A 164 9.69 -4.30 -10.93
C ALA A 164 9.16 -3.29 -11.96
N ARG A 165 9.48 -3.48 -13.25
CA ARG A 165 8.99 -2.64 -14.34
C ARG A 165 7.48 -2.79 -14.50
N GLU A 166 6.97 -4.01 -14.61
CA GLU A 166 5.53 -4.27 -14.68
C GLU A 166 4.78 -3.67 -13.48
N THR A 167 5.36 -3.77 -12.28
CA THR A 167 4.78 -3.21 -11.07
C THR A 167 4.72 -1.68 -11.13
N MET A 168 5.79 -1.03 -11.59
CA MET A 168 5.88 0.42 -11.73
C MET A 168 4.91 0.96 -12.79
N ASP A 169 4.80 0.25 -13.92
CA ASP A 169 4.07 0.73 -15.10
C ASP A 169 2.56 0.40 -15.02
N LEU A 170 2.18 -0.68 -14.33
CA LEU A 170 0.81 -1.18 -14.30
C LEU A 170 0.19 -1.13 -12.90
N TYR A 171 0.76 -1.82 -11.92
CA TYR A 171 0.11 -2.03 -10.62
C TYR A 171 0.13 -0.79 -9.72
N ALA A 172 1.21 -0.03 -9.69
CA ALA A 172 1.28 1.20 -8.88
C ALA A 172 0.33 2.30 -9.40
N PRO A 173 0.21 2.57 -10.72
CA PRO A 173 -0.82 3.44 -11.27
C PRO A 173 -2.24 2.97 -10.99
N LEU A 174 -2.48 1.66 -11.03
CA LEU A 174 -3.79 1.08 -10.72
C LEU A 174 -4.16 1.30 -9.25
N ALA A 175 -3.25 1.00 -8.31
CA ALA A 175 -3.42 1.27 -6.89
C ALA A 175 -3.70 2.77 -6.62
N ASN A 176 -3.03 3.67 -7.38
CA ASN A 176 -3.29 5.11 -7.30
C ASN A 176 -4.71 5.48 -7.75
N ARG A 177 -5.21 4.90 -8.84
CA ARG A 177 -6.58 5.16 -9.34
C ARG A 177 -7.65 4.66 -8.39
N LEU A 178 -7.38 3.54 -7.71
CA LEU A 178 -8.27 2.98 -6.69
C LEU A 178 -8.16 3.69 -5.32
N GLY A 179 -7.31 4.71 -5.20
CA GLY A 179 -7.12 5.44 -3.94
C GLY A 179 -6.32 4.67 -2.89
N MET A 180 -5.73 3.51 -3.23
CA MET A 180 -4.94 2.66 -2.34
C MET A 180 -3.51 3.17 -2.19
N TYR A 181 -3.36 4.34 -1.60
CA TYR A 181 -2.08 5.05 -1.57
C TYR A 181 -0.98 4.30 -0.82
N SER A 182 -1.30 3.59 0.25
CA SER A 182 -0.31 2.80 1.00
C SER A 182 0.33 1.72 0.11
N LEU A 183 -0.48 0.96 -0.62
CA LEU A 183 0.00 -0.05 -1.55
C LEU A 183 0.79 0.59 -2.70
N LYS A 184 0.25 1.66 -3.29
CA LYS A 184 0.92 2.39 -4.37
C LYS A 184 2.35 2.77 -3.99
N TRP A 185 2.51 3.42 -2.84
CA TRP A 185 3.83 3.92 -2.43
C TRP A 185 4.81 2.79 -2.13
N GLU A 186 4.36 1.73 -1.50
CA GLU A 186 5.22 0.59 -1.23
C GLU A 186 5.60 -0.14 -2.52
N LEU A 187 4.67 -0.31 -3.47
CA LEU A 187 4.95 -0.86 -4.79
C LEU A 187 5.95 0.00 -5.56
N GLU A 188 5.80 1.33 -5.53
CA GLU A 188 6.75 2.27 -6.16
C GLU A 188 8.15 2.18 -5.52
N ASP A 189 8.26 2.19 -4.18
CA ASP A 189 9.53 2.15 -3.47
C ASP A 189 10.26 0.81 -3.67
N LEU A 190 9.52 -0.31 -3.65
CA LEU A 190 10.08 -1.63 -3.94
C LEU A 190 10.55 -1.74 -5.39
N SER A 191 9.77 -1.22 -6.35
CA SER A 191 10.17 -1.21 -7.76
C SER A 191 11.39 -0.33 -7.99
N PHE A 192 11.45 0.85 -7.38
CA PHE A 192 12.56 1.78 -7.44
C PHE A 192 13.89 1.12 -7.01
N LYS A 193 13.86 0.34 -5.92
CA LYS A 193 15.03 -0.40 -5.43
C LYS A 193 15.66 -1.31 -6.48
N TYR A 194 14.85 -1.94 -7.35
CA TYR A 194 15.34 -2.89 -8.35
C TYR A 194 15.63 -2.25 -9.71
N LEU A 195 14.90 -1.21 -10.08
CA LEU A 195 15.07 -0.51 -11.36
C LEU A 195 16.23 0.49 -11.32
N TYR A 196 16.44 1.15 -10.19
CA TYR A 196 17.43 2.22 -10.01
C TYR A 196 18.25 1.97 -8.70
N PRO A 197 19.04 0.89 -8.66
CA PRO A 197 19.67 0.44 -7.41
C PRO A 197 20.73 1.40 -6.85
N GLU A 198 21.43 2.14 -7.70
CA GLU A 198 22.45 3.10 -7.29
C GLU A 198 21.80 4.33 -6.68
N GLU A 199 20.84 4.94 -7.39
CA GLU A 199 20.08 6.10 -6.93
C GLU A 199 19.28 5.78 -5.65
N TYR A 200 18.73 4.57 -5.57
CA TYR A 200 18.05 4.09 -4.37
C TYR A 200 19.00 4.06 -3.17
N ARG A 201 20.23 3.54 -3.33
CA ARG A 201 21.24 3.45 -2.26
C ARG A 201 21.67 4.84 -1.81
N GLU A 202 22.05 5.70 -2.75
CA GLU A 202 22.44 7.08 -2.47
C GLU A 202 21.36 7.85 -1.72
N LEU A 203 20.10 7.66 -2.12
CA LEU A 203 18.96 8.31 -1.49
C LEU A 203 18.74 7.81 -0.05
N VAL A 204 18.81 6.50 0.19
CA VAL A 204 18.69 5.90 1.53
C VAL A 204 19.80 6.40 2.44
N GLU A 205 21.06 6.34 2.00
CA GLU A 205 22.22 6.82 2.78
C GLU A 205 22.12 8.32 3.08
N GLY A 206 21.70 9.11 2.09
CA GLY A 206 21.53 10.55 2.27
C GLY A 206 20.43 10.92 3.26
N ILE A 207 19.32 10.14 3.29
CA ILE A 207 18.23 10.34 4.25
C ILE A 207 18.66 9.89 5.65
N ASP A 208 19.32 8.74 5.78
CA ASP A 208 19.74 8.18 7.08
C ASP A 208 20.75 9.10 7.79
N LYS A 209 21.69 9.71 7.06
CA LYS A 209 22.65 10.69 7.64
C LYS A 209 21.97 11.86 8.34
N LYS A 210 20.78 12.26 7.93
CA LYS A 210 20.03 13.40 8.49
C LYS A 210 18.84 12.98 9.36
N ARG A 211 18.66 11.69 9.58
CA ARG A 211 17.45 11.11 10.20
C ARG A 211 17.25 11.57 11.64
N GLU A 212 18.28 11.51 12.46
CA GLU A 212 18.15 11.84 13.89
C GLU A 212 17.79 13.31 14.14
N GLU A 213 18.47 14.23 13.44
CA GLU A 213 18.18 15.65 13.56
C GLU A 213 16.75 15.98 13.13
N ARG A 214 16.30 15.36 12.05
CA ARG A 214 14.96 15.56 11.50
C ARG A 214 13.86 14.92 12.33
N LEU A 215 14.10 13.76 12.93
CA LEU A 215 13.15 13.15 13.86
C LEU A 215 12.94 14.05 15.07
N LYS A 216 14.01 14.53 15.71
CA LYS A 216 13.90 15.46 16.82
C LYS A 216 13.14 16.74 16.46
N PHE A 217 13.40 17.28 15.27
CA PHE A 217 12.70 18.46 14.75
C PHE A 217 11.20 18.21 14.58
N ILE A 218 10.83 17.07 13.97
CA ILE A 218 9.42 16.69 13.75
C ILE A 218 8.71 16.42 15.07
N ASP A 219 9.34 15.72 15.99
CA ASP A 219 8.76 15.42 17.31
C ASP A 219 8.49 16.71 18.09
N GLN A 220 9.40 17.67 18.06
CA GLN A 220 9.18 18.98 18.67
C GLN A 220 7.96 19.70 18.08
N ILE A 221 7.85 19.76 16.74
CA ILE A 221 6.72 20.39 16.06
C ILE A 221 5.41 19.67 16.38
N MET A 222 5.42 18.32 16.38
CA MET A 222 4.23 17.54 16.72
C MET A 222 3.74 17.84 18.14
N ASP A 223 4.66 17.96 19.10
CA ASP A 223 4.31 18.25 20.49
C ASP A 223 3.73 19.67 20.65
N GLU A 224 4.33 20.67 19.98
CA GLU A 224 3.79 22.04 19.97
C GLU A 224 2.39 22.10 19.39
N ILE A 225 2.15 21.45 18.23
CA ILE A 225 0.84 21.38 17.60
C ILE A 225 -0.16 20.65 18.51
N ARG A 226 0.23 19.53 19.10
CA ARG A 226 -0.63 18.73 20.01
C ARG A 226 -1.11 19.55 21.18
N VAL A 227 -0.21 20.32 21.80
CA VAL A 227 -0.55 21.21 22.92
C VAL A 227 -1.58 22.26 22.51
N GLN A 228 -1.41 22.89 21.35
CA GLN A 228 -2.33 23.95 20.90
C GLN A 228 -3.68 23.39 20.45
N LEU A 229 -3.73 22.28 19.74
CA LEU A 229 -4.99 21.61 19.37
C LEU A 229 -5.79 21.21 20.62
N LYS A 230 -5.11 20.72 21.66
CA LYS A 230 -5.75 20.38 22.94
C LYS A 230 -6.34 21.62 23.64
N LYS A 231 -5.66 22.77 23.62
CA LYS A 231 -6.18 24.04 24.16
C LYS A 231 -7.47 24.47 23.46
N GLN A 232 -7.54 24.24 22.14
CA GLN A 232 -8.73 24.54 21.33
C GLN A 232 -9.80 23.44 21.37
N LYS A 233 -9.61 22.40 22.20
CA LYS A 233 -10.51 21.24 22.35
C LYS A 233 -10.72 20.48 21.04
N ILE A 234 -9.72 20.45 20.17
CA ILE A 234 -9.73 19.68 18.93
C ILE A 234 -9.05 18.33 19.22
N GLU A 235 -9.82 17.25 19.10
CA GLU A 235 -9.29 15.87 19.18
C GLU A 235 -8.62 15.54 17.86
N ALA A 236 -7.34 15.20 17.90
CA ALA A 236 -6.56 14.92 16.73
C ALA A 236 -5.51 13.83 16.97
N GLU A 237 -5.34 12.95 16.00
CA GLU A 237 -4.19 12.07 15.89
C GLU A 237 -3.14 12.77 15.01
N ILE A 238 -1.92 12.96 15.56
CA ILE A 238 -0.82 13.60 14.86
C ILE A 238 0.28 12.57 14.64
N THR A 239 0.62 12.35 13.37
CA THR A 239 1.66 11.42 12.96
C THR A 239 2.68 12.10 12.05
N GLY A 240 3.98 11.86 12.32
CA GLY A 240 5.05 12.19 11.40
C GLY A 240 5.09 11.18 10.25
N ARG A 241 5.24 11.65 9.03
CA ARG A 241 5.31 10.81 7.85
C ARG A 241 6.59 11.11 7.06
N ALA A 242 7.45 10.11 6.92
CA ALA A 242 8.52 10.17 5.94
C ALA A 242 7.93 10.13 4.53
N LYS A 243 8.45 10.95 3.63
CA LYS A 243 8.07 10.91 2.23
C LYS A 243 8.67 9.66 1.58
N HIS A 244 7.89 9.02 0.71
CA HIS A 244 8.32 7.82 0.01
C HIS A 244 9.51 8.08 -0.89
N LEU A 245 10.45 7.13 -0.93
CA LEU A 245 11.75 7.28 -1.61
C LEU A 245 11.58 7.60 -3.09
N TYR A 246 10.72 6.85 -3.79
CA TYR A 246 10.46 7.11 -5.20
C TYR A 246 9.83 8.48 -5.47
N SER A 247 8.98 8.95 -4.56
CA SER A 247 8.39 10.30 -4.67
C SER A 247 9.46 11.39 -4.52
N ILE A 248 10.47 11.19 -3.70
CA ILE A 248 11.61 12.09 -3.54
C ILE A 248 12.45 12.05 -4.81
N PHE A 249 12.84 10.85 -5.28
CA PHE A 249 13.60 10.65 -6.51
C PHE A 249 12.94 11.32 -7.71
N ARG A 250 11.65 11.08 -7.94
CA ARG A 250 10.88 11.74 -9.02
C ARG A 250 10.93 13.27 -8.93
N LYS A 251 10.87 13.82 -7.72
CA LYS A 251 10.92 15.26 -7.51
C LYS A 251 12.31 15.81 -7.82
N MET A 252 13.37 15.10 -7.40
CA MET A 252 14.76 15.43 -7.74
C MET A 252 14.97 15.48 -9.26
N GLN A 253 14.51 14.45 -9.97
CA GLN A 253 14.62 14.36 -11.43
C GLN A 253 13.82 15.46 -12.15
N ARG A 254 12.55 15.64 -11.77
CA ARG A 254 11.67 16.64 -12.42
C ARG A 254 12.15 18.06 -12.22
N ASP A 255 12.59 18.40 -11.01
CA ASP A 255 12.96 19.76 -10.62
C ASP A 255 14.47 20.01 -10.76
N ASN A 256 15.24 19.04 -11.24
CA ASN A 256 16.72 19.02 -11.34
C ASN A 256 17.39 19.48 -10.04
N LYS A 257 16.98 18.88 -8.91
CA LYS A 257 17.42 19.22 -7.55
C LYS A 257 18.19 18.09 -6.90
N THR A 258 19.18 18.45 -6.08
CA THR A 258 19.86 17.51 -5.18
C THR A 258 18.98 17.20 -3.95
N LEU A 259 19.30 16.13 -3.22
CA LEU A 259 18.57 15.77 -1.99
C LEU A 259 18.58 16.92 -0.95
N ASP A 260 19.67 17.68 -0.86
CA ASP A 260 19.80 18.81 0.07
C ASP A 260 18.85 19.98 -0.25
N GLN A 261 18.43 20.07 -1.49
CA GLN A 261 17.46 21.07 -1.97
C GLN A 261 15.99 20.60 -1.88
N ILE A 262 15.77 19.37 -1.38
CA ILE A 262 14.42 18.83 -1.13
C ILE A 262 14.11 19.04 0.36
N TYR A 263 13.37 20.09 0.67
CA TYR A 263 13.03 20.47 2.04
C TYR A 263 11.86 19.67 2.62
N ASP A 264 10.96 19.12 1.78
CA ASP A 264 9.73 18.41 2.16
C ASP A 264 9.90 16.88 2.27
N LEU A 265 10.99 16.45 2.89
CA LEU A 265 11.29 15.01 3.11
C LEU A 265 10.39 14.40 4.19
N PHE A 266 9.86 15.20 5.07
CA PHE A 266 8.93 14.80 6.13
C PHE A 266 7.68 15.65 6.04
N ALA A 267 6.56 15.05 6.34
CA ALA A 267 5.28 15.72 6.45
C ALA A 267 4.61 15.31 7.76
N LEU A 268 3.83 16.20 8.33
CA LEU A 268 2.93 15.88 9.41
C LEU A 268 1.54 15.55 8.85
N ARG A 269 0.88 14.61 9.46
CA ARG A 269 -0.53 14.32 9.19
C ARG A 269 -1.30 14.54 10.49
N ILE A 270 -2.34 15.34 10.39
CA ILE A 270 -3.29 15.61 11.48
C ILE A 270 -4.63 15.01 11.04
N ILE A 271 -5.09 14.00 11.74
CA ILE A 271 -6.38 13.35 11.49
C ILE A 271 -7.35 13.83 12.56
N VAL A 272 -8.49 14.33 12.14
CA VAL A 272 -9.55 14.87 12.99
C VAL A 272 -10.91 14.27 12.64
N ASN A 273 -11.89 14.47 13.54
CA ASN A 273 -13.19 13.78 13.45
C ASN A 273 -14.19 14.45 12.48
N SER A 274 -13.95 15.70 12.07
CA SER A 274 -14.88 16.43 11.20
C SER A 274 -14.19 17.39 10.25
N VAL A 275 -14.88 17.76 9.16
CA VAL A 275 -14.44 18.79 8.21
C VAL A 275 -14.24 20.14 8.93
N LYS A 276 -15.12 20.49 9.87
CA LYS A 276 -14.98 21.69 10.69
C LYS A 276 -13.67 21.71 11.46
N ASP A 277 -13.31 20.56 12.06
CA ASP A 277 -12.07 20.43 12.82
C ASP A 277 -10.84 20.46 11.90
N CYS A 278 -10.94 20.01 10.63
CA CYS A 278 -9.87 20.19 9.65
C CYS A 278 -9.51 21.66 9.44
N TYR A 279 -10.51 22.52 9.22
CA TYR A 279 -10.27 23.95 9.04
C TYR A 279 -9.83 24.63 10.35
N ALA A 280 -10.37 24.21 11.50
CA ALA A 280 -9.92 24.69 12.79
C ALA A 280 -8.45 24.33 13.08
N ALA A 281 -8.07 23.08 12.82
CA ALA A 281 -6.68 22.63 12.94
C ALA A 281 -5.75 23.39 12.00
N LEU A 282 -6.18 23.66 10.75
CA LEU A 282 -5.41 24.50 9.83
C LEU A 282 -5.16 25.90 10.41
N GLY A 283 -6.19 26.54 10.99
CA GLY A 283 -6.05 27.85 11.65
C GLY A 283 -5.01 27.82 12.77
N VAL A 284 -5.05 26.80 13.64
CA VAL A 284 -4.09 26.61 14.71
C VAL A 284 -2.66 26.46 14.20
N VAL A 285 -2.44 25.64 13.16
CA VAL A 285 -1.09 25.45 12.61
C VAL A 285 -0.56 26.69 11.89
N HIS A 286 -1.44 27.47 11.23
CA HIS A 286 -1.08 28.73 10.58
C HIS A 286 -0.80 29.87 11.58
N GLU A 287 -1.38 29.79 12.79
CA GLU A 287 -1.06 30.71 13.89
C GLU A 287 0.33 30.40 14.49
N LEU A 288 0.69 29.12 14.58
CA LEU A 288 1.99 28.69 15.09
C LEU A 288 3.14 28.92 14.11
N TYR A 289 2.89 28.67 12.82
CA TYR A 289 3.90 28.65 11.77
C TYR A 289 3.43 29.38 10.52
N ASN A 290 4.28 30.21 9.94
CA ASN A 290 3.95 30.97 8.76
C ASN A 290 3.78 30.06 7.53
N PRO A 291 2.65 30.11 6.82
CA PRO A 291 2.46 29.35 5.60
C PRO A 291 3.31 29.88 4.45
N MET A 292 3.85 28.98 3.65
CA MET A 292 4.60 29.30 2.44
C MET A 292 3.62 29.71 1.33
N PRO A 293 3.77 30.91 0.72
CA PRO A 293 2.88 31.38 -0.34
C PRO A 293 2.78 30.38 -1.51
N GLY A 294 1.55 30.21 -2.04
CA GLY A 294 1.30 29.32 -3.18
C GLY A 294 1.39 27.82 -2.89
N ARG A 295 1.56 27.41 -1.63
CA ARG A 295 1.68 25.99 -1.23
C ARG A 295 0.45 25.45 -0.50
N PHE A 296 -0.59 26.24 -0.36
CA PHE A 296 -1.86 25.78 0.20
C PHE A 296 -2.74 25.15 -0.88
N LYS A 297 -3.37 24.01 -0.54
CA LYS A 297 -4.34 23.32 -1.41
C LYS A 297 -5.51 22.81 -0.57
N ASP A 298 -6.70 23.20 -0.98
CA ASP A 298 -7.95 22.79 -0.38
C ASP A 298 -8.62 21.71 -1.26
N TYR A 299 -8.42 20.46 -0.89
CA TYR A 299 -9.06 19.32 -1.52
C TYR A 299 -10.35 18.87 -0.81
N ILE A 300 -10.82 19.66 0.19
CA ILE A 300 -12.15 19.47 0.78
C ILE A 300 -13.17 20.20 -0.08
N SER A 301 -12.91 21.49 -0.38
CA SER A 301 -13.79 22.32 -1.23
C SER A 301 -13.73 21.89 -2.70
N VAL A 302 -12.56 21.43 -3.18
CA VAL A 302 -12.36 20.93 -4.56
C VAL A 302 -11.70 19.56 -4.50
N PRO A 303 -12.49 18.46 -4.30
CA PRO A 303 -11.96 17.11 -4.22
C PRO A 303 -11.24 16.69 -5.49
N LYS A 304 -10.24 15.80 -5.33
CA LYS A 304 -9.60 15.19 -6.49
C LYS A 304 -10.56 14.24 -7.21
N PRO A 305 -10.30 13.89 -8.49
CA PRO A 305 -11.15 12.98 -9.25
C PRO A 305 -11.42 11.61 -8.59
N ASN A 306 -10.53 11.18 -7.70
CA ASN A 306 -10.66 9.96 -6.91
C ASN A 306 -11.30 10.19 -5.52
N MET A 307 -12.05 11.28 -5.35
CA MET A 307 -12.75 11.66 -4.12
C MET A 307 -11.85 11.88 -2.89
N TYR A 308 -10.53 12.01 -3.08
CA TYR A 308 -9.63 12.35 -1.99
C TYR A 308 -9.89 13.76 -1.48
N GLN A 309 -10.11 13.87 -0.18
CA GLN A 309 -10.34 15.14 0.53
C GLN A 309 -9.28 15.35 1.60
N SER A 310 -8.69 16.53 1.64
CA SER A 310 -7.69 16.91 2.64
C SER A 310 -7.31 18.39 2.47
N LEU A 311 -6.79 19.01 3.51
CA LEU A 311 -6.10 20.30 3.44
C LEU A 311 -4.59 20.04 3.40
N HIS A 312 -3.88 20.67 2.49
CA HIS A 312 -2.42 20.61 2.40
C HIS A 312 -1.84 22.01 2.52
N THR A 313 -0.88 22.17 3.40
CA THR A 313 -0.13 23.40 3.54
C THR A 313 1.36 23.08 3.71
N THR A 314 2.23 24.00 3.37
CA THR A 314 3.67 23.93 3.68
C THR A 314 3.97 25.11 4.61
N LEU A 315 4.58 24.80 5.75
CA LEU A 315 4.83 25.75 6.81
C LEU A 315 6.33 25.99 6.97
N ILE A 316 6.70 27.18 7.44
CA ILE A 316 8.09 27.52 7.78
C ILE A 316 8.26 27.31 9.28
N GLY A 317 8.98 26.25 9.64
CA GLY A 317 9.27 25.88 11.02
C GLY A 317 10.50 26.62 11.60
N PRO A 318 10.96 26.20 12.78
CA PRO A 318 12.15 26.73 13.40
C PRO A 318 13.37 26.75 12.45
N LYS A 319 14.21 27.77 12.57
CA LYS A 319 15.40 27.98 11.72
C LYS A 319 15.10 28.14 10.22
N GLY A 320 13.84 28.48 9.86
CA GLY A 320 13.44 28.67 8.47
C GLY A 320 13.30 27.35 7.67
N THR A 321 13.23 26.21 8.35
CA THR A 321 13.12 24.89 7.69
C THR A 321 11.67 24.60 7.31
N PRO A 322 11.32 24.42 6.02
CA PRO A 322 9.98 24.05 5.60
C PRO A 322 9.60 22.61 6.00
N PHE A 323 8.33 22.40 6.34
CA PHE A 323 7.76 21.07 6.63
C PHE A 323 6.31 20.96 6.16
#